data_88cccb9871fae4a3a515d01e34fc89bd
#
_entry.id   88cccb9871fae4a3a515d01e34fc89bd
#
_cell.length_a   1.000
_cell.length_b   1.000
_cell.length_c   1.000
_cell.angle_alpha   90.00
_cell.angle_beta   90.00
_cell.angle_gamma   90.00
#
_symmetry.space_group_name_H-M   'P 1'
#
loop_
_entity.id
_entity.type
_entity.pdbx_description
1 polymer ?
#
loop_
_entity_poly.entity_id
_entity_poly.type
_entity_poly.pdbx_seq_one_letter_code
_entity_poly.pdbx_strand_id
1 'polypeptide(L)'
;MRFKITFFISFFLCVFSAFGQRTLSGRIVDQFMETAIGITIFDKDTTKIGQSDLNGYFQIKLSKETDKLIFAGVGYEWAIITIPKECKNSEIILFLASTYDFTSPRKVDRLRKKEFDKIPELHSQAFQKGFFKTEKPCVLRKFEPNFPDLDEIRREDKLRKKRIKTKFKELKIGDTVKVPTQTWSAYTNGVDYGCLITGVIIDKNKKKGDFNLILKVSDNLCENEQATYNGEKVEIGNLITHNMKYFKIITE
;
A
#
# COMPACT_ATOMS: atom_id res chain seq x y z
N MET A 1 -18.02 -43.19 44.32
CA MET A 1 -18.27 -41.76 44.49
C MET A 1 -17.33 -40.87 43.64
N ARG A 2 -16.14 -41.29 43.32
CA ARG A 2 -15.15 -40.52 42.50
C ARG A 2 -15.56 -40.29 41.03
N PHE A 3 -16.23 -41.25 40.42
CA PHE A 3 -16.68 -41.17 38.98
C PHE A 3 -17.73 -40.11 38.71
N LYS A 4 -18.61 -39.84 39.66
CA LYS A 4 -19.71 -38.83 39.50
C LYS A 4 -19.18 -37.38 39.56
N ILE A 5 -18.11 -37.15 40.31
CA ILE A 5 -17.49 -35.83 40.49
C ILE A 5 -16.72 -35.42 39.22
N THR A 6 -16.00 -36.37 38.60
CA THR A 6 -15.23 -36.12 37.37
C THR A 6 -16.14 -35.80 36.19
N PHE A 7 -17.29 -36.45 36.09
CA PHE A 7 -18.29 -36.15 35.04
C PHE A 7 -18.91 -34.78 35.24
N PHE A 8 -19.17 -34.36 36.45
CA PHE A 8 -19.76 -33.03 36.75
C PHE A 8 -18.74 -31.90 36.48
N ILE A 9 -17.47 -32.07 36.74
CA ILE A 9 -16.39 -31.12 36.46
C ILE A 9 -16.18 -31.02 34.95
N SER A 10 -16.22 -32.11 34.19
CA SER A 10 -16.08 -32.11 32.73
C SER A 10 -17.25 -31.42 32.06
N PHE A 11 -18.49 -31.61 32.56
CA PHE A 11 -19.69 -30.91 32.03
C PHE A 11 -19.66 -29.41 32.32
N PHE A 12 -19.13 -29.01 33.50
CA PHE A 12 -19.04 -27.58 33.86
C PHE A 12 -17.98 -26.83 33.04
N LEU A 13 -16.88 -27.49 32.63
CA LEU A 13 -15.88 -26.91 31.75
C LEU A 13 -16.37 -26.68 30.31
N CYS A 14 -17.29 -27.50 29.78
CA CYS A 14 -17.88 -27.34 28.46
C CYS A 14 -18.81 -26.13 28.37
N VAL A 15 -19.44 -25.70 29.46
CA VAL A 15 -20.41 -24.59 29.46
C VAL A 15 -19.70 -23.22 29.32
N PHE A 16 -18.45 -23.09 29.77
CA PHE A 16 -17.70 -21.86 29.68
C PHE A 16 -17.23 -21.50 28.26
N SER A 17 -17.19 -22.44 27.33
CA SER A 17 -16.73 -22.18 25.94
C SER A 17 -17.79 -21.49 25.06
N ALA A 18 -19.03 -21.38 25.53
CA ALA A 18 -20.17 -20.90 24.70
C ALA A 18 -20.36 -19.35 24.69
N PHE A 19 -19.63 -18.60 25.50
CA PHE A 19 -19.86 -17.16 25.69
C PHE A 19 -18.92 -16.23 24.91
N GLY A 20 -18.50 -16.63 23.71
CA GLY A 20 -17.44 -15.95 22.98
C GLY A 20 -17.87 -15.03 21.82
N GLN A 21 -19.09 -15.19 21.30
CA GLN A 21 -19.49 -14.53 20.06
C GLN A 21 -20.48 -13.39 20.31
N ARG A 22 -20.32 -12.28 19.55
CA ARG A 22 -21.30 -11.19 19.48
C ARG A 22 -21.87 -11.10 18.08
N THR A 23 -23.14 -10.74 17.96
CA THR A 23 -23.77 -10.47 16.67
C THR A 23 -23.66 -8.97 16.37
N LEU A 24 -23.18 -8.64 15.19
CA LEU A 24 -23.22 -7.32 14.61
C LEU A 24 -24.17 -7.34 13.42
N SER A 25 -25.14 -6.46 13.41
CA SER A 25 -26.00 -6.22 12.24
C SER A 25 -25.81 -4.81 11.74
N GLY A 26 -26.31 -4.52 10.55
CA GLY A 26 -26.23 -3.17 10.01
C GLY A 26 -26.76 -3.04 8.61
N ARG A 27 -26.55 -1.86 8.04
CA ARG A 27 -26.89 -1.55 6.66
C ARG A 27 -25.75 -0.78 5.99
N ILE A 28 -25.55 -1.06 4.70
CA ILE A 28 -24.54 -0.42 3.89
C ILE A 28 -25.22 0.31 2.75
N VAL A 29 -24.90 1.58 2.59
CA VAL A 29 -25.29 2.41 1.43
C VAL A 29 -24.06 3.08 0.86
N ASP A 30 -24.16 3.57 -0.35
CA ASP A 30 -23.08 4.37 -0.95
C ASP A 30 -23.26 5.88 -0.71
N GLN A 31 -22.35 6.67 -1.23
CA GLN A 31 -22.35 8.13 -1.13
C GLN A 31 -23.53 8.82 -1.85
N PHE A 32 -24.25 8.10 -2.72
CA PHE A 32 -25.43 8.58 -3.43
C PHE A 32 -26.73 8.11 -2.80
N MET A 33 -26.67 7.44 -1.65
CA MET A 33 -27.79 6.82 -0.97
C MET A 33 -28.38 5.62 -1.75
N GLU A 34 -27.56 4.97 -2.55
CA GLU A 34 -27.93 3.71 -3.18
C GLU A 34 -27.53 2.52 -2.30
N THR A 35 -28.30 1.45 -2.38
CA THR A 35 -28.04 0.25 -1.59
C THR A 35 -26.77 -0.45 -2.06
N ALA A 36 -25.82 -0.65 -1.18
CA ALA A 36 -24.58 -1.37 -1.49
C ALA A 36 -24.79 -2.89 -1.37
N ILE A 37 -25.11 -3.51 -2.50
CA ILE A 37 -25.46 -4.94 -2.62
C ILE A 37 -24.20 -5.79 -2.74
N GLY A 38 -24.19 -6.97 -2.10
CA GLY A 38 -23.15 -7.97 -2.28
C GLY A 38 -21.78 -7.59 -1.71
N ILE A 39 -21.72 -6.60 -0.81
CA ILE A 39 -20.49 -6.21 -0.14
C ILE A 39 -20.02 -7.36 0.75
N THR A 40 -18.87 -7.90 0.46
CA THR A 40 -18.25 -8.95 1.28
C THR A 40 -17.63 -8.34 2.51
N ILE A 41 -17.84 -8.97 3.65
CA ILE A 41 -17.32 -8.56 4.95
C ILE A 41 -16.27 -9.58 5.38
N PHE A 42 -15.07 -9.10 5.64
CA PHE A 42 -13.94 -9.90 6.12
C PHE A 42 -13.53 -9.45 7.52
N ASP A 43 -12.94 -10.35 8.25
CA ASP A 43 -12.22 -10.02 9.49
C ASP A 43 -10.81 -9.45 9.19
N LYS A 44 -10.06 -9.17 10.24
CA LYS A 44 -8.67 -8.65 10.15
C LYS A 44 -7.72 -9.58 9.39
N ASP A 45 -8.02 -10.90 9.39
CA ASP A 45 -7.18 -11.94 8.78
C ASP A 45 -7.66 -12.28 7.35
N THR A 46 -8.51 -11.41 6.78
CA THR A 46 -9.12 -11.57 5.44
C THR A 46 -10.01 -12.80 5.27
N THR A 47 -10.51 -13.37 6.38
CA THR A 47 -11.50 -14.44 6.33
C THR A 47 -12.88 -13.85 6.08
N LYS A 48 -13.60 -14.35 5.07
CA LYS A 48 -14.99 -13.94 4.80
C LYS A 48 -15.90 -14.38 5.95
N ILE A 49 -16.57 -13.42 6.58
CA ILE A 49 -17.49 -13.66 7.71
C ILE A 49 -18.94 -13.27 7.39
N GLY A 50 -19.19 -12.61 6.26
CA GLY A 50 -20.53 -12.26 5.82
C GLY A 50 -20.57 -11.51 4.51
N GLN A 51 -21.79 -11.10 4.15
CA GLN A 51 -22.06 -10.33 2.94
C GLN A 51 -23.35 -9.52 3.11
N SER A 52 -23.46 -8.33 2.47
CA SER A 52 -24.72 -7.59 2.43
C SER A 52 -25.73 -8.21 1.45
N ASP A 53 -27.01 -8.15 1.81
CA ASP A 53 -28.12 -8.61 1.00
C ASP A 53 -28.51 -7.58 -0.09
N LEU A 54 -29.62 -7.87 -0.81
CA LEU A 54 -30.15 -6.99 -1.87
C LEU A 54 -30.62 -5.63 -1.36
N ASN A 55 -30.87 -5.48 -0.06
CA ASN A 55 -31.28 -4.26 0.60
C ASN A 55 -30.12 -3.58 1.35
N GLY A 56 -28.90 -4.11 1.20
CA GLY A 56 -27.69 -3.62 1.86
C GLY A 56 -27.59 -4.03 3.34
N TYR A 57 -28.50 -4.84 3.87
CA TYR A 57 -28.43 -5.33 5.24
C TYR A 57 -27.41 -6.46 5.37
N PHE A 58 -26.78 -6.51 6.53
CA PHE A 58 -25.90 -7.62 6.90
C PHE A 58 -26.10 -8.01 8.36
N GLN A 59 -25.83 -9.29 8.65
CA GLN A 59 -25.75 -9.81 10.01
C GLN A 59 -24.60 -10.80 10.09
N ILE A 60 -23.67 -10.57 11.00
CA ILE A 60 -22.46 -11.38 11.16
C ILE A 60 -22.22 -11.72 12.62
N LYS A 61 -21.54 -12.85 12.84
CA LYS A 61 -21.06 -13.25 14.17
C LYS A 61 -19.59 -12.90 14.30
N LEU A 62 -19.26 -12.16 15.33
CA LEU A 62 -17.90 -11.72 15.62
C LEU A 62 -17.35 -12.45 16.85
N SER A 63 -16.07 -12.81 16.84
CA SER A 63 -15.38 -13.21 18.05
C SER A 63 -15.21 -12.01 18.99
N LYS A 64 -14.97 -12.25 20.26
CA LYS A 64 -14.72 -11.17 21.24
C LYS A 64 -13.51 -10.29 20.88
N GLU A 65 -12.56 -10.85 20.14
CA GLU A 65 -11.29 -10.23 19.78
C GLU A 65 -11.35 -9.50 18.44
N THR A 66 -12.41 -9.73 17.65
CA THR A 66 -12.57 -9.08 16.35
C THR A 66 -13.10 -7.67 16.56
N ASP A 67 -12.22 -6.70 16.33
CA ASP A 67 -12.52 -5.27 16.38
C ASP A 67 -12.42 -4.60 15.01
N LYS A 68 -11.67 -5.15 14.06
CA LYS A 68 -11.50 -4.63 12.70
C LYS A 68 -12.23 -5.47 11.68
N LEU A 69 -13.00 -4.81 10.83
CA LEU A 69 -13.70 -5.41 9.69
C LEU A 69 -13.29 -4.71 8.40
N ILE A 70 -13.24 -5.50 7.33
CA ILE A 70 -12.97 -5.01 5.98
C ILE A 70 -14.24 -5.23 5.16
N PHE A 71 -14.76 -4.15 4.59
CA PHE A 71 -15.89 -4.15 3.68
C PHE A 71 -15.37 -3.94 2.26
N ALA A 72 -15.61 -4.91 1.37
CA ALA A 72 -15.12 -4.89 0.01
C ALA A 72 -16.18 -5.32 -0.99
N GLY A 73 -16.28 -4.61 -2.10
CA GLY A 73 -17.18 -4.92 -3.19
C GLY A 73 -16.64 -4.39 -4.52
N VAL A 74 -17.11 -4.96 -5.62
CA VAL A 74 -16.73 -4.49 -6.96
C VAL A 74 -17.25 -3.07 -7.16
N GLY A 75 -16.38 -2.17 -7.60
CA GLY A 75 -16.72 -0.76 -7.81
C GLY A 75 -16.68 0.11 -6.55
N TYR A 76 -16.38 -0.45 -5.39
CA TYR A 76 -16.29 0.30 -4.13
C TYR A 76 -14.86 0.40 -3.61
N GLU A 77 -14.55 1.50 -2.96
CA GLU A 77 -13.33 1.65 -2.17
C GLU A 77 -13.42 0.76 -0.93
N TRP A 78 -12.41 -0.07 -0.71
CA TRP A 78 -12.36 -0.91 0.49
C TRP A 78 -12.38 -0.08 1.75
N ALA A 79 -13.21 -0.49 2.71
CA ALA A 79 -13.36 0.21 3.97
C ALA A 79 -12.89 -0.67 5.12
N ILE A 80 -11.82 -0.24 5.78
CA ILE A 80 -11.34 -0.86 7.01
C ILE A 80 -11.94 -0.07 8.17
N ILE A 81 -12.73 -0.75 9.01
CA ILE A 81 -13.50 -0.10 10.07
C ILE A 81 -13.25 -0.81 11.40
N THR A 82 -12.87 -0.04 12.41
CA THR A 82 -12.77 -0.54 13.79
C THR A 82 -14.14 -0.42 14.44
N ILE A 83 -14.71 -1.57 14.86
CA ILE A 83 -16.03 -1.66 15.44
C ILE A 83 -15.93 -1.72 16.98
N PRO A 84 -16.42 -0.73 17.71
CA PRO A 84 -16.47 -0.77 19.17
C PRO A 84 -17.22 -2.01 19.68
N LYS A 85 -16.82 -2.51 20.84
CA LYS A 85 -17.45 -3.74 21.42
C LYS A 85 -18.95 -3.56 21.72
N GLU A 86 -19.34 -2.36 22.05
CA GLU A 86 -20.71 -1.98 22.37
C GLU A 86 -21.62 -1.82 21.14
N CYS A 87 -20.99 -1.68 19.94
CA CYS A 87 -21.72 -1.48 18.70
C CYS A 87 -22.41 -2.78 18.27
N LYS A 88 -23.75 -2.78 18.28
CA LYS A 88 -24.60 -3.89 17.84
C LYS A 88 -25.19 -3.65 16.45
N ASN A 89 -25.33 -2.38 16.04
CA ASN A 89 -25.84 -1.99 14.74
C ASN A 89 -24.87 -1.00 14.09
N SER A 90 -24.26 -1.38 12.97
CA SER A 90 -23.29 -0.58 12.24
C SER A 90 -23.85 -0.13 10.90
N GLU A 91 -24.04 1.14 10.75
CA GLU A 91 -24.56 1.78 9.53
C GLU A 91 -23.39 2.44 8.80
N ILE A 92 -23.16 1.99 7.56
CA ILE A 92 -21.89 2.26 6.87
C ILE A 92 -22.15 2.92 5.52
N ILE A 93 -21.40 3.99 5.25
CA ILE A 93 -21.35 4.63 3.93
C ILE A 93 -20.06 4.18 3.23
N LEU A 94 -20.21 3.59 2.05
CA LEU A 94 -19.10 3.27 1.16
C LEU A 94 -18.96 4.33 0.07
N PHE A 95 -17.73 4.56 -0.36
CA PHE A 95 -17.42 5.38 -1.53
C PHE A 95 -17.18 4.48 -2.73
N LEU A 96 -17.60 4.95 -3.91
CA LEU A 96 -17.22 4.30 -5.15
C LEU A 96 -15.71 4.44 -5.37
N ALA A 97 -15.10 3.39 -5.90
CA ALA A 97 -13.70 3.43 -6.30
C ALA A 97 -13.53 4.46 -7.43
N SER A 98 -12.70 5.46 -7.18
CA SER A 98 -12.40 6.52 -8.15
C SER A 98 -11.01 6.33 -8.72
N THR A 99 -10.87 6.46 -10.03
CA THR A 99 -9.57 6.55 -10.70
C THR A 99 -9.08 8.00 -10.69
N TYR A 100 -7.81 8.18 -10.43
CA TYR A 100 -7.17 9.50 -10.33
C TYR A 100 -6.03 9.62 -11.33
N ASP A 101 -6.32 9.28 -12.60
CA ASP A 101 -5.33 9.31 -13.67
C ASP A 101 -4.66 10.67 -13.78
N PHE A 102 -3.34 10.67 -13.95
CA PHE A 102 -2.51 11.87 -14.09
C PHE A 102 -2.59 12.86 -12.90
N THR A 103 -3.12 12.42 -11.77
CA THR A 103 -3.25 13.25 -10.57
C THR A 103 -2.11 12.96 -9.58
N SER A 104 -1.50 14.01 -9.02
CA SER A 104 -0.44 13.82 -8.04
C SER A 104 -0.95 13.18 -6.73
N PRO A 105 -0.14 12.32 -6.06
CA PRO A 105 -0.54 11.65 -4.82
C PRO A 105 -1.15 12.58 -3.76
N ARG A 106 -0.56 13.75 -3.51
CA ARG A 106 -1.11 14.75 -2.59
C ARG A 106 -2.49 15.25 -2.98
N LYS A 107 -2.73 15.42 -4.29
CA LYS A 107 -4.02 15.88 -4.78
C LYS A 107 -5.07 14.78 -4.63
N VAL A 108 -4.69 13.52 -4.85
CA VAL A 108 -5.54 12.34 -4.60
C VAL A 108 -6.00 12.32 -3.15
N ASP A 109 -5.05 12.30 -2.19
CA ASP A 109 -5.39 12.25 -0.77
C ASP A 109 -6.22 13.46 -0.31
N ARG A 110 -5.95 14.65 -0.86
CA ARG A 110 -6.74 15.84 -0.57
C ARG A 110 -8.18 15.74 -1.10
N LEU A 111 -8.39 15.16 -2.28
CA LEU A 111 -9.72 14.95 -2.85
C LEU A 111 -10.48 13.90 -2.05
N ARG A 112 -9.84 12.76 -1.75
CA ARG A 112 -10.41 11.71 -0.90
C ARG A 112 -10.80 12.26 0.48
N LYS A 113 -9.90 13.03 1.11
CA LYS A 113 -10.20 13.64 2.41
C LYS A 113 -11.46 14.49 2.37
N LYS A 114 -11.67 15.29 1.31
CA LYS A 114 -12.90 16.08 1.16
C LYS A 114 -14.16 15.22 1.09
N GLU A 115 -14.10 14.04 0.47
CA GLU A 115 -15.23 13.10 0.44
C GLU A 115 -15.46 12.52 1.85
N PHE A 116 -14.41 12.11 2.54
CA PHE A 116 -14.50 11.59 3.91
C PHE A 116 -15.04 12.63 4.90
N ASP A 117 -14.70 13.90 4.74
CA ASP A 117 -15.19 14.98 5.61
C ASP A 117 -16.72 15.16 5.49
N LYS A 118 -17.37 14.64 4.42
CA LYS A 118 -18.85 14.67 4.26
C LYS A 118 -19.56 13.49 4.94
N ILE A 119 -18.86 12.46 5.42
CA ILE A 119 -19.49 11.26 6.01
C ILE A 119 -20.52 11.61 7.10
N PRO A 120 -20.29 12.54 8.04
CA PRO A 120 -21.29 12.88 9.04
C PRO A 120 -22.58 13.43 8.43
N GLU A 121 -22.47 14.27 7.41
CA GLU A 121 -23.62 14.84 6.68
C GLU A 121 -24.36 13.75 5.91
N LEU A 122 -23.65 12.91 5.18
CA LEU A 122 -24.24 11.77 4.46
C LEU A 122 -24.96 10.81 5.41
N HIS A 123 -24.43 10.62 6.61
CA HIS A 123 -25.08 9.80 7.63
C HIS A 123 -26.41 10.39 8.08
N SER A 124 -26.47 11.70 8.34
CA SER A 124 -27.71 12.42 8.69
C SER A 124 -28.72 12.34 7.54
N GLN A 125 -28.28 12.51 6.28
CA GLN A 125 -29.14 12.36 5.12
C GLN A 125 -29.71 10.95 4.98
N ALA A 126 -28.88 9.91 5.20
CA ALA A 126 -29.33 8.52 5.17
C ALA A 126 -30.36 8.22 6.26
N PHE A 127 -30.20 8.78 7.45
CA PHE A 127 -31.20 8.70 8.52
C PHE A 127 -32.51 9.38 8.14
N GLN A 128 -32.46 10.63 7.63
CA GLN A 128 -33.63 11.38 7.20
C GLN A 128 -34.43 10.68 6.10
N LYS A 129 -33.72 9.99 5.19
CA LYS A 129 -34.35 9.20 4.11
C LYS A 129 -34.79 7.80 4.55
N GLY A 130 -34.61 7.41 5.81
CA GLY A 130 -35.01 6.12 6.36
C GLY A 130 -34.11 4.93 5.93
N PHE A 131 -32.92 5.21 5.39
CA PHE A 131 -31.94 4.14 5.13
C PHE A 131 -31.30 3.66 6.44
N PHE A 132 -30.99 4.59 7.34
CA PHE A 132 -30.40 4.31 8.64
C PHE A 132 -31.42 4.48 9.77
N LYS A 133 -31.21 3.75 10.86
CA LYS A 133 -32.08 3.76 12.05
C LYS A 133 -31.63 4.79 13.07
N THR A 134 -30.37 5.21 13.00
CA THR A 134 -29.76 6.12 13.97
C THR A 134 -29.18 7.35 13.27
N GLU A 135 -29.41 8.52 13.82
CA GLU A 135 -28.82 9.76 13.33
C GLU A 135 -27.31 9.80 13.64
N LYS A 136 -26.94 9.27 14.80
CA LYS A 136 -25.54 9.19 15.24
C LYS A 136 -25.06 7.74 15.13
N PRO A 137 -24.18 7.42 14.17
CA PRO A 137 -23.66 6.07 14.03
C PRO A 137 -22.77 5.69 15.21
N CYS A 138 -22.75 4.40 15.55
CA CYS A 138 -21.83 3.90 16.57
C CYS A 138 -20.37 3.91 16.08
N VAL A 139 -20.16 4.01 14.77
CA VAL A 139 -18.84 4.11 14.16
C VAL A 139 -18.88 4.97 12.89
N LEU A 140 -17.89 5.84 12.73
CA LEU A 140 -17.66 6.59 11.50
C LEU A 140 -16.34 6.13 10.88
N ARG A 141 -16.32 5.98 9.56
CA ARG A 141 -15.07 5.76 8.81
C ARG A 141 -14.14 6.95 9.02
N LYS A 142 -12.90 6.66 9.33
CA LYS A 142 -11.83 7.66 9.39
C LYS A 142 -11.11 7.73 8.06
N PHE A 143 -10.68 8.92 7.69
CA PHE A 143 -9.84 9.10 6.51
C PHE A 143 -8.46 8.47 6.78
N GLU A 144 -8.03 7.64 5.86
CA GLU A 144 -6.65 7.14 5.79
C GLU A 144 -6.07 7.53 4.42
N PRO A 145 -4.92 8.20 4.38
CA PRO A 145 -4.30 8.57 3.12
C PRO A 145 -3.81 7.32 2.38
N ASN A 146 -3.92 7.33 1.05
CA ASN A 146 -3.34 6.27 0.21
C ASN A 146 -1.80 6.32 0.21
N PHE A 147 -1.25 7.48 0.54
CA PHE A 147 0.19 7.74 0.52
C PHE A 147 0.66 8.32 1.86
N PRO A 148 0.61 7.54 2.96
CA PRO A 148 0.94 8.04 4.30
C PRO A 148 2.39 8.52 4.40
N ASP A 149 3.32 7.86 3.69
CA ASP A 149 4.77 8.12 3.77
C ASP A 149 5.26 9.12 2.73
N LEU A 150 4.35 9.82 2.04
CA LEU A 150 4.70 10.70 0.92
C LEU A 150 5.70 11.81 1.30
N ASP A 151 5.59 12.36 2.49
CA ASP A 151 6.51 13.42 2.93
C ASP A 151 7.88 12.87 3.35
N GLU A 152 7.93 11.63 3.83
CA GLU A 152 9.18 10.90 4.09
C GLU A 152 9.90 10.57 2.79
N ILE A 153 9.20 9.93 1.84
CA ILE A 153 9.71 9.63 0.49
C ILE A 153 10.28 10.89 -0.17
N ARG A 154 9.61 12.03 -0.04
CA ARG A 154 10.09 13.31 -0.59
C ARG A 154 11.33 13.84 0.11
N ARG A 155 11.42 13.68 1.43
CA ARG A 155 12.62 14.06 2.18
C ARG A 155 13.80 13.21 1.76
N GLU A 156 13.61 11.91 1.67
CA GLU A 156 14.64 10.97 1.21
C GLU A 156 15.09 11.27 -0.22
N ASP A 157 14.15 11.53 -1.13
CA ASP A 157 14.46 11.88 -2.52
C ASP A 157 15.26 13.20 -2.62
N LYS A 158 14.93 14.20 -1.79
CA LYS A 158 15.68 15.43 -1.70
C LYS A 158 17.11 15.21 -1.18
N LEU A 159 17.26 14.37 -0.16
CA LEU A 159 18.57 14.01 0.38
C LEU A 159 19.38 13.20 -0.63
N ARG A 160 18.75 12.26 -1.35
CA ARG A 160 19.38 11.49 -2.41
C ARG A 160 19.90 12.41 -3.53
N LYS A 161 19.09 13.34 -4.00
CA LYS A 161 19.47 14.33 -5.01
C LYS A 161 20.65 15.19 -4.55
N LYS A 162 20.66 15.59 -3.28
CA LYS A 162 21.79 16.33 -2.69
C LYS A 162 23.06 15.48 -2.68
N ARG A 163 22.98 14.22 -2.24
CA ARG A 163 24.12 13.29 -2.24
C ARG A 163 24.69 13.08 -3.65
N ILE A 164 23.82 12.82 -4.64
CA ILE A 164 24.22 12.67 -6.04
C ILE A 164 24.97 13.91 -6.54
N LYS A 165 24.44 15.11 -6.28
CA LYS A 165 25.07 16.37 -6.68
C LYS A 165 26.42 16.56 -6.04
N THR A 166 26.58 16.23 -4.75
CA THR A 166 27.85 16.32 -4.04
C THR A 166 28.85 15.31 -4.62
N LYS A 167 28.48 14.06 -4.76
CA LYS A 167 29.32 13.00 -5.32
C LYS A 167 29.79 13.35 -6.75
N PHE A 168 28.88 13.84 -7.61
CA PHE A 168 29.23 14.28 -8.97
C PHE A 168 30.28 15.38 -8.98
N LYS A 169 30.28 16.28 -8.01
CA LYS A 169 31.32 17.35 -7.90
C LYS A 169 32.65 16.79 -7.46
N GLU A 170 32.66 15.84 -6.52
CA GLU A 170 33.84 15.21 -5.96
C GLU A 170 34.62 14.38 -6.99
N LEU A 171 33.86 13.60 -7.80
CA LEU A 171 34.47 12.79 -8.85
C LEU A 171 35.19 13.65 -9.90
N LYS A 172 36.36 13.20 -10.32
CA LYS A 172 37.22 13.87 -11.33
C LYS A 172 37.37 13.02 -12.58
N ILE A 173 37.68 13.63 -13.69
CA ILE A 173 38.14 12.95 -14.89
C ILE A 173 39.43 12.19 -14.54
N GLY A 174 39.49 10.92 -14.92
CA GLY A 174 40.54 9.99 -14.56
C GLY A 174 40.25 9.09 -13.36
N ASP A 175 39.24 9.44 -12.54
CA ASP A 175 38.84 8.58 -11.44
C ASP A 175 38.25 7.25 -11.96
N THR A 176 38.53 6.17 -11.24
CA THR A 176 37.97 4.85 -11.51
C THR A 176 36.74 4.63 -10.64
N VAL A 177 35.65 4.17 -11.24
CA VAL A 177 34.40 3.88 -10.56
C VAL A 177 33.85 2.51 -10.95
N LYS A 178 33.17 1.87 -10.02
CA LYS A 178 32.43 0.62 -10.27
C LYS A 178 30.96 0.94 -10.42
N VAL A 179 30.33 0.46 -11.47
CA VAL A 179 28.91 0.63 -11.75
C VAL A 179 28.27 -0.72 -12.07
N PRO A 180 27.03 -0.97 -11.62
CA PRO A 180 26.34 -2.21 -11.92
C PRO A 180 25.96 -2.28 -13.40
N THR A 181 26.06 -3.47 -13.98
CA THR A 181 25.45 -3.76 -15.27
C THR A 181 23.93 -3.63 -15.15
N GLN A 182 23.26 -3.39 -16.26
CA GLN A 182 21.84 -3.12 -16.30
C GLN A 182 21.19 -3.91 -17.42
N THR A 183 20.19 -4.66 -17.07
CA THR A 183 19.32 -5.35 -18.01
C THR A 183 17.88 -4.96 -17.73
N TRP A 184 17.15 -4.51 -18.73
CA TRP A 184 15.72 -4.31 -18.57
C TRP A 184 15.02 -5.67 -18.56
N SER A 185 14.21 -5.93 -17.55
CA SER A 185 13.43 -7.15 -17.43
C SER A 185 11.94 -6.88 -17.63
N ALA A 186 11.34 -7.53 -18.61
CA ALA A 186 9.90 -7.48 -18.84
C ALA A 186 9.11 -8.19 -17.72
N TYR A 187 9.73 -9.13 -16.99
CA TYR A 187 9.09 -9.86 -15.90
C TYR A 187 8.92 -9.02 -14.64
N THR A 188 9.91 -8.18 -14.33
CA THR A 188 9.87 -7.31 -13.16
C THR A 188 9.34 -5.91 -13.49
N ASN A 189 9.12 -5.62 -14.79
CA ASN A 189 8.82 -4.29 -15.31
C ASN A 189 9.79 -3.22 -14.76
N GLY A 190 11.06 -3.58 -14.66
CA GLY A 190 12.10 -2.77 -14.05
C GLY A 190 13.49 -3.07 -14.62
N VAL A 191 14.49 -2.42 -14.01
CA VAL A 191 15.90 -2.63 -14.34
C VAL A 191 16.49 -3.61 -13.33
N ASP A 192 16.92 -4.76 -13.79
CA ASP A 192 17.70 -5.70 -12.99
C ASP A 192 19.17 -5.28 -13.01
N TYR A 193 19.75 -5.21 -11.83
CA TYR A 193 21.16 -4.88 -11.64
C TYR A 193 21.96 -6.17 -11.53
N GLY A 194 22.88 -6.35 -12.45
CA GLY A 194 23.79 -7.50 -12.48
C GLY A 194 25.11 -7.24 -11.77
N CYS A 195 26.13 -7.85 -12.30
CA CYS A 195 27.50 -7.73 -11.82
C CYS A 195 28.07 -6.32 -12.02
N LEU A 196 29.22 -6.04 -11.44
CA LEU A 196 29.90 -4.75 -11.54
C LEU A 196 30.83 -4.68 -12.75
N ILE A 197 30.86 -3.54 -13.40
CA ILE A 197 31.90 -3.15 -14.36
C ILE A 197 32.71 -2.00 -13.79
N THR A 198 33.99 -1.99 -14.07
CA THR A 198 34.89 -0.90 -13.70
C THR A 198 35.08 0.01 -14.91
N GLY A 199 34.99 1.31 -14.68
CA GLY A 199 35.20 2.30 -15.74
C GLY A 199 35.97 3.51 -15.26
N VAL A 200 36.80 4.07 -16.13
CA VAL A 200 37.52 5.32 -15.92
C VAL A 200 36.65 6.47 -16.43
N ILE A 201 36.46 7.51 -15.61
CA ILE A 201 35.72 8.70 -16.01
C ILE A 201 36.53 9.48 -17.05
N ILE A 202 36.01 9.59 -18.26
CA ILE A 202 36.65 10.36 -19.34
C ILE A 202 35.99 11.71 -19.58
N ASP A 203 34.70 11.84 -19.20
CA ASP A 203 33.96 13.10 -19.28
C ASP A 203 32.81 13.13 -18.28
N LYS A 204 32.34 14.32 -17.97
CA LYS A 204 31.23 14.59 -17.05
C LYS A 204 30.32 15.64 -17.65
N ASN A 205 29.01 15.35 -17.77
CA ASN A 205 28.09 16.37 -18.20
C ASN A 205 26.83 16.44 -17.32
N LYS A 206 26.23 17.62 -17.31
CA LYS A 206 24.97 17.88 -16.64
C LYS A 206 23.98 18.40 -17.66
N LYS A 207 22.91 17.63 -17.92
CA LYS A 207 21.86 18.02 -18.87
C LYS A 207 20.49 17.91 -18.20
N LYS A 208 19.69 18.98 -18.21
CA LYS A 208 18.32 19.03 -17.67
C LYS A 208 18.16 18.49 -16.22
N GLY A 209 19.19 18.64 -15.39
CA GLY A 209 19.17 18.15 -14.00
C GLY A 209 19.73 16.74 -13.80
N ASP A 210 20.05 16.03 -14.86
CA ASP A 210 20.72 14.74 -14.82
C ASP A 210 22.24 14.92 -14.75
N PHE A 211 22.88 14.08 -13.96
CA PHE A 211 24.33 14.05 -13.75
C PHE A 211 24.88 12.79 -14.43
N ASN A 212 25.54 12.96 -15.55
CA ASN A 212 26.06 11.85 -16.35
C ASN A 212 27.57 11.78 -16.27
N LEU A 213 28.10 10.58 -16.10
CA LEU A 213 29.50 10.24 -16.24
C LEU A 213 29.68 9.47 -17.56
N ILE A 214 30.65 9.85 -18.36
CA ILE A 214 31.06 9.07 -19.52
C ILE A 214 32.25 8.23 -19.07
N LEU A 215 32.07 6.92 -19.08
CA LEU A 215 33.03 5.95 -18.57
C LEU A 215 33.62 5.18 -19.73
N LYS A 216 34.94 5.02 -19.75
CA LYS A 216 35.62 4.02 -20.55
C LYS A 216 35.79 2.76 -19.72
N VAL A 217 35.17 1.66 -20.14
CA VAL A 217 35.23 0.39 -19.42
C VAL A 217 36.68 -0.09 -19.38
N SER A 218 37.20 -0.31 -18.17
CA SER A 218 38.56 -0.79 -17.93
C SER A 218 38.61 -2.24 -17.47
N ASP A 219 37.52 -2.73 -16.83
CA ASP A 219 37.42 -4.10 -16.36
C ASP A 219 35.97 -4.55 -16.27
N ASN A 220 35.76 -5.85 -16.38
CA ASN A 220 34.48 -6.51 -16.31
C ASN A 220 34.54 -7.60 -15.23
N LEU A 221 33.92 -7.34 -14.10
CA LEU A 221 33.88 -8.25 -12.93
C LEU A 221 32.76 -9.32 -13.05
N CYS A 222 32.18 -9.49 -14.22
CA CYS A 222 31.15 -10.50 -14.50
C CYS A 222 31.81 -11.83 -14.83
N GLU A 223 31.93 -12.73 -13.88
CA GLU A 223 32.72 -13.99 -14.02
C GLU A 223 32.14 -14.99 -15.02
N ASN A 224 30.82 -14.99 -15.29
CA ASN A 224 30.18 -16.00 -16.16
C ASN A 224 29.03 -15.43 -17.00
N GLU A 225 28.78 -14.15 -17.00
CA GLU A 225 27.68 -13.53 -17.71
C GLU A 225 28.17 -12.44 -18.66
N GLN A 226 27.48 -12.32 -19.77
CA GLN A 226 27.73 -11.25 -20.70
C GLN A 226 27.28 -9.92 -20.06
N ALA A 227 28.20 -9.04 -19.70
CA ALA A 227 27.89 -7.74 -19.18
C ALA A 227 27.08 -6.95 -20.20
N THR A 228 25.92 -6.43 -19.78
CA THR A 228 25.08 -5.56 -20.59
C THR A 228 24.87 -4.22 -19.88
N TYR A 229 24.79 -3.14 -20.64
CA TYR A 229 24.49 -1.81 -20.14
C TYR A 229 23.52 -1.12 -21.10
N ASN A 230 22.35 -0.71 -20.62
CA ASN A 230 21.25 -0.21 -21.47
C ASN A 230 20.85 -1.14 -22.61
N GLY A 231 20.98 -2.46 -22.43
CA GLY A 231 20.64 -3.47 -23.44
C GLY A 231 21.75 -3.77 -24.45
N GLU A 232 22.88 -3.08 -24.37
CA GLU A 232 24.05 -3.31 -25.23
C GLU A 232 25.12 -4.12 -24.50
N LYS A 233 25.81 -4.99 -25.24
CA LYS A 233 26.95 -5.75 -24.72
C LYS A 233 28.08 -4.78 -24.37
N VAL A 234 28.68 -4.97 -23.19
CA VAL A 234 29.78 -4.14 -22.69
C VAL A 234 31.09 -4.94 -22.76
N GLU A 235 32.08 -4.38 -23.44
CA GLU A 235 33.44 -4.89 -23.55
C GLU A 235 34.46 -3.89 -23.04
N ILE A 236 35.65 -4.36 -22.65
CA ILE A 236 36.74 -3.48 -22.23
C ILE A 236 37.05 -2.51 -23.38
N GLY A 237 37.16 -1.24 -23.02
CA GLY A 237 37.39 -0.14 -23.97
C GLY A 237 36.12 0.54 -24.47
N ASN A 238 34.92 -0.06 -24.28
CA ASN A 238 33.65 0.58 -24.64
C ASN A 238 33.42 1.86 -23.84
N LEU A 239 32.69 2.79 -24.45
CA LEU A 239 32.20 3.98 -23.78
C LEU A 239 30.76 3.80 -23.34
N ILE A 240 30.49 4.03 -22.06
CA ILE A 240 29.13 4.00 -21.50
C ILE A 240 28.79 5.33 -20.87
N THR A 241 27.52 5.74 -20.99
CA THR A 241 27.01 6.92 -20.28
C THR A 241 26.22 6.48 -19.04
N HIS A 242 26.80 6.75 -17.88
CA HIS A 242 26.21 6.41 -16.60
C HIS A 242 25.47 7.60 -15.99
N ASN A 243 24.15 7.50 -15.85
CA ASN A 243 23.34 8.52 -15.19
C ASN A 243 23.27 8.25 -13.69
N MET A 244 23.91 9.11 -12.90
CA MET A 244 24.00 8.97 -11.44
C MET A 244 22.65 9.07 -10.71
N LYS A 245 21.58 9.53 -11.37
CA LYS A 245 20.26 9.65 -10.75
C LYS A 245 19.64 8.29 -10.45
N TYR A 246 19.93 7.31 -11.28
CA TYR A 246 19.31 5.98 -11.19
C TYR A 246 20.22 4.93 -10.57
N PHE A 247 21.51 5.22 -10.39
CA PHE A 247 22.50 4.19 -10.11
C PHE A 247 23.38 4.48 -8.91
N LYS A 248 23.67 3.42 -8.19
CA LYS A 248 24.62 3.43 -7.09
C LYS A 248 26.04 3.33 -7.68
N ILE A 249 26.88 4.32 -7.40
CA ILE A 249 28.31 4.25 -7.69
C ILE A 249 29.00 3.70 -6.46
N ILE A 250 29.80 2.66 -6.65
CA ILE A 250 30.68 2.14 -5.62
C ILE A 250 32.06 2.72 -5.93
N THR A 251 32.54 3.59 -5.04
CA THR A 251 33.94 4.03 -5.05
C THR A 251 34.69 3.21 -4.04
N GLU A 252 35.88 2.75 -4.40
CA GLU A 252 36.84 2.16 -3.46
C GLU A 252 37.30 3.17 -2.44
#